data_6814d7452bba779cbcef74fe14be8f8e
#
_entry.id   6814d7452bba779cbcef74fe14be8f8e
#
_cell.length_a   1.000
_cell.length_b   1.000
_cell.length_c   1.000
_cell.angle_alpha   90.00
_cell.angle_beta   90.00
_cell.angle_gamma   90.00
#
_symmetry.space_group_name_H-M   'P 1'
#
loop_
_entity.id
_entity.type
_entity.pdbx_description
1 polymer ?
#
loop_
_entity_poly.entity_id
_entity_poly.type
_entity_poly.pdbx_seq_one_letter_code
_entity_poly.pdbx_strand_id
1 'polypeptide(L)'
;MIQIQNKFYSCVETRIQSQGEMYARFHLGTFFRGQALTVANALRRTLLGELPCLIVTRVQIDGVVHEFSSIPGVQESVLDILLNLKRLTFTISNKKFNIFSNSSLKTKVFLKIRGPAKVTAADLKLPPNLACVWPNHYIATLSSNAELACILELAVVHPKQKLSVDSKKISTHLMDKNKKIFYLETNSSPVRKVNYVIYELDSKKDSEYLALEIVTDGSIEPKQVLSFAFKQLTKLFYEFTQISKENSIKKYKNTISTKL
;
A
#
# COMPACT_ATOMS: atom_id res chain seq x y z
N MET A 1 -12.21 15.11 -38.56
CA MET A 1 -13.04 14.03 -37.95
C MET A 1 -12.23 13.39 -36.85
N ILE A 2 -12.62 13.56 -35.59
CA ILE A 2 -12.02 12.82 -34.47
C ILE A 2 -12.59 11.41 -34.54
N GLN A 3 -11.79 10.45 -34.99
CA GLN A 3 -12.18 9.03 -34.90
C GLN A 3 -12.25 8.66 -33.41
N ILE A 4 -13.45 8.51 -32.89
CA ILE A 4 -13.69 7.97 -31.55
C ILE A 4 -13.31 6.50 -31.63
N GLN A 5 -12.08 6.16 -31.26
CA GLN A 5 -11.68 4.77 -31.05
C GLN A 5 -12.45 4.24 -29.84
N ASN A 6 -13.17 3.14 -30.01
CA ASN A 6 -13.82 2.47 -28.88
C ASN A 6 -12.77 1.99 -27.87
N LYS A 7 -12.61 2.75 -26.78
CA LYS A 7 -11.75 2.35 -25.67
C LYS A 7 -12.34 1.12 -25.00
N PHE A 8 -11.50 0.12 -24.71
CA PHE A 8 -11.92 -1.05 -23.96
C PHE A 8 -11.02 -1.24 -22.71
N TYR A 9 -11.60 -1.86 -21.73
CA TYR A 9 -10.95 -2.25 -20.49
C TYR A 9 -11.52 -3.61 -20.06
N SER A 10 -10.66 -4.61 -19.96
CA SER A 10 -11.05 -5.95 -19.53
C SER A 10 -10.03 -6.55 -18.58
N CYS A 11 -10.53 -7.27 -17.56
CA CYS A 11 -9.71 -8.14 -16.75
C CYS A 11 -9.75 -9.54 -17.39
N VAL A 12 -8.61 -9.98 -17.90
CA VAL A 12 -8.51 -11.25 -18.66
C VAL A 12 -8.23 -12.42 -17.74
N GLU A 13 -7.42 -12.20 -16.73
CA GLU A 13 -6.99 -13.24 -15.82
C GLU A 13 -6.90 -12.69 -14.40
N THR A 14 -7.34 -13.49 -13.42
CA THR A 14 -7.15 -13.21 -12.01
C THR A 14 -6.87 -14.52 -11.30
N ARG A 15 -5.82 -14.55 -10.47
CA ARG A 15 -5.47 -15.72 -9.66
C ARG A 15 -4.87 -15.31 -8.33
N ILE A 16 -5.12 -16.13 -7.32
CA ILE A 16 -4.46 -16.01 -6.01
C ILE A 16 -3.23 -16.90 -6.05
N GLN A 17 -2.09 -16.32 -5.68
CA GLN A 17 -0.80 -17.01 -5.58
C GLN A 17 -0.53 -17.48 -4.14
N SER A 18 0.66 -18.05 -3.92
CA SER A 18 1.12 -18.44 -2.58
C SER A 18 1.11 -17.22 -1.64
N GLN A 19 0.86 -17.47 -0.35
CA GLN A 19 0.87 -16.47 0.71
C GLN A 19 -0.20 -15.36 0.57
N GLY A 20 -1.24 -15.59 -0.27
CA GLY A 20 -2.34 -14.65 -0.46
C GLY A 20 -2.07 -13.53 -1.46
N GLU A 21 -0.92 -13.52 -2.15
CA GLU A 21 -0.66 -12.57 -3.23
C GLU A 21 -1.69 -12.73 -4.36
N MET A 22 -2.09 -11.61 -4.96
CA MET A 22 -3.06 -11.60 -6.05
C MET A 22 -2.40 -11.12 -7.35
N TYR A 23 -2.52 -11.94 -8.39
CA TYR A 23 -2.13 -11.60 -9.74
C TYR A 23 -3.36 -11.27 -10.57
N ALA A 24 -3.28 -10.23 -11.40
CA ALA A 24 -4.27 -9.98 -12.44
C ALA A 24 -3.61 -9.43 -13.70
N ARG A 25 -4.21 -9.79 -14.86
CA ARG A 25 -3.87 -9.27 -16.19
C ARG A 25 -5.04 -8.48 -16.74
N PHE A 26 -4.76 -7.25 -17.14
CA PHE A 26 -5.72 -6.33 -17.73
C PHE A 26 -5.34 -6.00 -19.16
N HIS A 27 -6.33 -5.96 -20.04
CA HIS A 27 -6.18 -5.44 -21.38
C HIS A 27 -6.85 -4.08 -21.48
N LEU A 28 -6.09 -3.08 -21.95
CA LEU A 28 -6.53 -1.70 -22.12
C LEU A 28 -6.27 -1.27 -23.56
N GLY A 29 -7.23 -0.72 -24.23
CA GLY A 29 -7.12 -0.24 -25.63
C GLY A 29 -8.37 0.54 -26.05
N THR A 30 -8.46 1.02 -27.25
CA THR A 30 -7.44 1.08 -28.30
C THR A 30 -6.63 2.37 -28.16
N PHE A 31 -5.35 2.30 -28.43
CA PHE A 31 -4.46 3.45 -28.42
C PHE A 31 -3.92 3.70 -29.83
N PHE A 32 -3.58 4.95 -30.16
CA PHE A 32 -2.75 5.25 -31.30
C PHE A 32 -1.30 4.87 -30.99
N ARG A 33 -0.52 4.60 -32.01
CA ARG A 33 0.87 4.21 -31.93
C ARG A 33 1.66 5.13 -30.99
N GLY A 34 2.36 4.56 -30.01
CA GLY A 34 3.14 5.25 -28.99
C GLY A 34 2.34 5.74 -27.77
N GLN A 35 1.00 5.84 -27.82
CA GLN A 35 0.19 6.23 -26.68
C GLN A 35 0.14 5.16 -25.60
N ALA A 36 0.12 3.88 -26.00
CA ALA A 36 0.10 2.76 -25.07
C ALA A 36 1.33 2.79 -24.14
N LEU A 37 2.51 3.12 -24.67
CA LEU A 37 3.74 3.23 -23.89
C LEU A 37 3.68 4.36 -22.85
N THR A 38 3.15 5.51 -23.23
CA THR A 38 2.97 6.66 -22.32
C THR A 38 2.05 6.29 -21.16
N VAL A 39 0.90 5.67 -21.45
CA VAL A 39 -0.07 5.22 -20.44
C VAL A 39 0.54 4.13 -19.53
N ALA A 40 1.22 3.15 -20.12
CA ALA A 40 1.85 2.06 -19.40
C ALA A 40 2.88 2.55 -18.38
N ASN A 41 3.77 3.44 -18.79
CA ASN A 41 4.79 4.02 -17.91
C ASN A 41 4.17 4.87 -16.79
N ALA A 42 3.18 5.70 -17.10
CA ALA A 42 2.47 6.48 -16.10
C ALA A 42 1.79 5.57 -15.06
N LEU A 43 1.04 4.57 -15.50
CA LEU A 43 0.39 3.60 -14.61
C LEU A 43 1.41 2.83 -13.77
N ARG A 44 2.47 2.31 -14.39
CA ARG A 44 3.50 1.57 -13.66
C ARG A 44 4.11 2.40 -12.53
N ARG A 45 4.46 3.66 -12.77
CA ARG A 45 5.04 4.55 -11.75
C ARG A 45 4.06 4.84 -10.63
N THR A 46 2.82 5.14 -10.95
CA THR A 46 1.77 5.42 -9.96
C THR A 46 1.47 4.17 -9.12
N LEU A 47 1.37 2.99 -9.74
CA LEU A 47 1.11 1.73 -9.08
C LEU A 47 2.21 1.32 -8.10
N LEU A 48 3.47 1.53 -8.45
CA LEU A 48 4.60 1.15 -7.61
C LEU A 48 4.93 2.18 -6.52
N GLY A 49 4.65 3.47 -6.75
CA GLY A 49 5.18 4.56 -5.92
C GLY A 49 4.16 5.44 -5.20
N GLU A 50 2.84 5.31 -5.45
CA GLU A 50 1.88 6.29 -4.93
C GLU A 50 0.73 5.70 -4.09
N LEU A 51 0.69 4.39 -3.95
CA LEU A 51 -0.40 3.71 -3.26
C LEU A 51 -0.24 3.73 -1.75
N PRO A 52 -1.28 4.11 -1.00
CA PRO A 52 -1.28 3.95 0.44
C PRO A 52 -1.38 2.47 0.82
N CYS A 53 -0.74 2.08 1.91
CA CYS A 53 -0.87 0.75 2.47
C CYS A 53 -1.06 0.77 3.98
N LEU A 54 -1.72 -0.27 4.50
CA LEU A 54 -1.90 -0.49 5.93
C LEU A 54 -0.77 -1.39 6.44
N ILE A 55 0.07 -0.86 7.32
CA ILE A 55 1.27 -1.54 7.82
C ILE A 55 1.41 -1.40 9.33
N VAL A 56 2.22 -2.27 9.91
CA VAL A 56 2.68 -2.13 11.30
C VAL A 56 3.72 -1.02 11.36
N THR A 57 3.43 0.04 12.10
CA THR A 57 4.33 1.20 12.25
C THR A 57 5.09 1.19 13.55
N ARG A 58 4.48 0.64 14.61
CA ARG A 58 5.05 0.58 15.95
C ARG A 58 4.76 -0.76 16.59
N VAL A 59 5.72 -1.27 17.34
CA VAL A 59 5.58 -2.49 18.14
C VAL A 59 6.08 -2.22 19.53
N GLN A 60 5.32 -2.68 20.52
CA GLN A 60 5.74 -2.70 21.92
C GLN A 60 5.70 -4.16 22.38
N ILE A 61 6.80 -4.66 22.92
CA ILE A 61 6.93 -6.03 23.46
C ILE A 61 7.15 -5.90 24.95
N ASP A 62 6.38 -6.65 25.73
CA ASP A 62 6.50 -6.61 27.19
C ASP A 62 7.83 -7.24 27.63
N GLY A 63 8.50 -6.58 28.60
CA GLY A 63 9.78 -7.04 29.15
C GLY A 63 11.01 -6.80 28.27
N VAL A 64 10.86 -6.13 27.12
CA VAL A 64 11.96 -5.89 26.18
C VAL A 64 12.39 -4.43 26.18
N VAL A 65 13.70 -4.20 26.33
CA VAL A 65 14.28 -2.84 26.39
C VAL A 65 14.99 -2.46 25.10
N HIS A 66 15.57 -3.40 24.35
CA HIS A 66 16.26 -3.14 23.08
C HIS A 66 16.09 -4.31 22.09
N GLU A 67 16.29 -4.02 20.83
CA GLU A 67 16.06 -4.95 19.72
C GLU A 67 16.99 -6.18 19.69
N PHE A 68 18.14 -6.08 20.34
CA PHE A 68 19.12 -7.17 20.46
C PHE A 68 18.92 -8.03 21.73
N SER A 69 17.85 -7.76 22.51
CA SER A 69 17.52 -8.60 23.67
C SER A 69 16.91 -9.94 23.24
N SER A 70 17.04 -10.92 24.11
CA SER A 70 16.33 -12.21 23.99
C SER A 70 15.20 -12.26 25.02
N ILE A 71 14.12 -12.94 24.66
CA ILE A 71 12.98 -13.18 25.58
C ILE A 71 13.15 -14.59 26.13
N PRO A 72 13.15 -14.78 27.46
CA PRO A 72 13.32 -16.12 28.04
C PRO A 72 12.29 -17.11 27.50
N GLY A 73 12.77 -18.24 26.97
CA GLY A 73 11.92 -19.30 26.43
C GLY A 73 11.33 -19.02 25.05
N VAL A 74 11.70 -17.93 24.38
CA VAL A 74 11.41 -17.65 22.97
C VAL A 74 12.64 -18.00 22.13
N GLN A 75 12.44 -18.73 21.05
CA GLN A 75 13.53 -19.20 20.20
C GLN A 75 14.18 -18.05 19.39
N GLU A 76 13.34 -17.13 18.89
CA GLU A 76 13.75 -16.02 18.05
C GLU A 76 14.25 -14.84 18.88
N SER A 77 15.19 -14.09 18.32
CA SER A 77 15.60 -12.78 18.85
C SER A 77 14.47 -11.77 18.68
N VAL A 78 14.49 -10.69 19.47
CA VAL A 78 13.54 -9.59 19.33
C VAL A 78 13.59 -9.00 17.92
N LEU A 79 14.80 -8.88 17.35
CA LEU A 79 14.98 -8.40 15.97
C LEU A 79 14.26 -9.29 14.95
N ASP A 80 14.37 -10.61 15.07
CA ASP A 80 13.69 -11.56 14.16
C ASP A 80 12.16 -11.44 14.30
N ILE A 81 11.67 -11.31 15.54
CA ILE A 81 10.23 -11.07 15.79
C ILE A 81 9.78 -9.77 15.12
N LEU A 82 10.52 -8.67 15.26
CA LEU A 82 10.18 -7.39 14.62
C LEU A 82 10.19 -7.50 13.09
N LEU A 83 11.14 -8.23 12.50
CA LEU A 83 11.20 -8.47 11.06
C LEU A 83 10.02 -9.33 10.57
N ASN A 84 9.61 -10.35 11.34
CA ASN A 84 8.44 -11.15 11.04
C ASN A 84 7.16 -10.32 11.13
N LEU A 85 7.01 -9.49 12.17
CA LEU A 85 5.87 -8.57 12.32
C LEU A 85 5.81 -7.51 11.23
N LYS A 86 6.96 -7.04 10.72
CA LYS A 86 7.05 -6.09 9.60
C LYS A 86 6.47 -6.66 8.30
N ARG A 87 6.56 -7.99 8.09
CA ARG A 87 6.07 -8.68 6.89
C ARG A 87 4.58 -8.98 6.91
N LEU A 88 3.90 -8.72 8.03
CA LEU A 88 2.46 -8.93 8.13
C LEU A 88 1.70 -8.04 7.15
N THR A 89 0.80 -8.64 6.41
CA THR A 89 -0.07 -7.97 5.44
C THR A 89 -1.51 -8.05 5.92
N PHE A 90 -2.21 -6.91 5.92
CA PHE A 90 -3.57 -6.80 6.42
C PHE A 90 -4.50 -6.33 5.31
N THR A 91 -5.71 -6.88 5.28
CA THR A 91 -6.80 -6.44 4.41
C THR A 91 -7.95 -5.90 5.23
N ILE A 92 -8.73 -4.98 4.64
CA ILE A 92 -9.92 -4.41 5.28
C ILE A 92 -11.14 -5.13 4.72
N SER A 93 -11.85 -5.88 5.57
CA SER A 93 -13.01 -6.67 5.19
C SER A 93 -14.26 -5.85 4.88
N ASN A 94 -14.34 -4.61 5.36
CA ASN A 94 -15.52 -3.78 5.18
C ASN A 94 -15.42 -2.94 3.90
N LYS A 95 -16.28 -3.21 2.90
CA LYS A 95 -16.36 -2.46 1.63
C LYS A 95 -16.66 -0.95 1.80
N LYS A 96 -17.23 -0.54 2.95
CA LYS A 96 -17.47 0.87 3.28
C LYS A 96 -16.19 1.59 3.73
N PHE A 97 -15.17 0.83 4.12
CA PHE A 97 -13.90 1.37 4.61
C PHE A 97 -12.88 1.33 3.47
N ASN A 98 -12.63 2.45 2.86
CA ASN A 98 -11.68 2.55 1.74
C ASN A 98 -10.35 3.09 2.28
N ILE A 99 -9.27 2.29 2.15
CA ILE A 99 -7.90 2.69 2.52
C ILE A 99 -7.52 4.01 1.84
N PHE A 100 -8.00 4.22 0.63
CA PHE A 100 -7.70 5.39 -0.18
C PHE A 100 -8.35 6.69 0.34
N SER A 101 -9.43 6.58 1.13
CA SER A 101 -10.17 7.74 1.67
C SER A 101 -9.78 8.07 3.11
N ASN A 102 -9.24 7.12 3.87
CA ASN A 102 -9.00 7.25 5.31
C ASN A 102 -7.48 7.21 5.63
N SER A 103 -6.78 8.30 5.30
CA SER A 103 -5.36 8.48 5.63
C SER A 103 -5.05 8.55 7.13
N SER A 104 -6.06 8.63 7.99
CA SER A 104 -5.91 8.79 9.44
C SER A 104 -6.19 7.51 10.23
N LEU A 105 -6.35 6.36 9.55
CA LEU A 105 -6.59 5.10 10.26
C LEU A 105 -5.38 4.74 11.11
N LYS A 106 -5.59 4.71 12.42
CA LYS A 106 -4.64 4.13 13.40
C LYS A 106 -5.42 3.15 14.25
N THR A 107 -4.91 1.95 14.39
CA THR A 107 -5.54 0.93 15.23
C THR A 107 -4.49 0.11 15.97
N LYS A 108 -4.86 -0.39 17.14
CA LYS A 108 -4.01 -1.26 17.94
C LYS A 108 -4.46 -2.71 17.81
N VAL A 109 -3.49 -3.59 17.69
CA VAL A 109 -3.66 -5.03 17.62
C VAL A 109 -2.85 -5.65 18.76
N PHE A 110 -3.41 -6.65 19.40
CA PHE A 110 -2.82 -7.28 20.56
C PHE A 110 -2.45 -8.73 20.23
N LEU A 111 -1.30 -9.15 20.71
CA LEU A 111 -0.86 -10.54 20.74
C LEU A 111 -0.52 -10.90 22.17
N LYS A 112 -1.07 -12.01 22.67
CA LYS A 112 -0.73 -12.54 23.98
C LYS A 112 -0.89 -14.06 23.98
N ILE A 113 0.22 -14.77 24.00
CA ILE A 113 0.30 -16.23 23.89
C ILE A 113 1.24 -16.77 24.95
N ARG A 114 0.85 -17.92 25.55
CA ARG A 114 1.69 -18.73 26.42
C ARG A 114 2.09 -20.01 25.71
N GLY A 115 3.35 -20.38 25.90
CA GLY A 115 3.89 -21.62 25.35
C GLY A 115 3.42 -22.90 26.11
N PRO A 116 3.72 -24.06 25.56
CA PRO A 116 4.46 -24.24 24.31
C PRO A 116 3.58 -23.99 23.09
N ALA A 117 4.02 -23.12 22.17
CA ALA A 117 3.23 -22.76 21.01
C ALA A 117 4.10 -22.24 19.85
N LYS A 118 3.66 -22.48 18.61
CA LYS A 118 4.12 -21.80 17.43
C LYS A 118 3.19 -20.61 17.16
N VAL A 119 3.68 -19.40 17.35
CA VAL A 119 2.91 -18.17 17.19
C VAL A 119 2.85 -17.79 15.71
N THR A 120 1.63 -17.52 15.25
CA THR A 120 1.34 -17.15 13.86
C THR A 120 0.48 -15.88 13.81
N ALA A 121 0.26 -15.34 12.62
CA ALA A 121 -0.60 -14.19 12.44
C ALA A 121 -2.08 -14.46 12.81
N ALA A 122 -2.52 -15.72 12.86
CA ALA A 122 -3.86 -16.10 13.31
C ALA A 122 -4.10 -15.80 14.79
N ASP A 123 -3.03 -15.73 15.59
CA ASP A 123 -3.10 -15.47 17.02
C ASP A 123 -3.27 -13.99 17.38
N LEU A 124 -3.21 -13.11 16.37
CA LEU A 124 -3.42 -11.67 16.53
C LEU A 124 -4.89 -11.37 16.82
N LYS A 125 -5.15 -10.62 17.88
CA LYS A 125 -6.49 -10.11 18.18
C LYS A 125 -6.78 -8.88 17.32
N LEU A 126 -7.34 -9.13 16.13
CA LEU A 126 -7.68 -8.11 15.17
C LEU A 126 -9.07 -7.51 15.44
N PRO A 127 -9.30 -6.22 15.18
CA PRO A 127 -10.65 -5.65 15.15
C PRO A 127 -11.48 -6.30 14.02
N PRO A 128 -12.82 -6.31 14.13
CA PRO A 128 -13.70 -7.04 13.19
C PRO A 128 -13.61 -6.56 11.73
N ASN A 129 -13.06 -5.37 11.50
CA ASN A 129 -12.90 -4.79 10.16
C ASN A 129 -11.59 -5.18 9.48
N LEU A 130 -10.67 -5.84 10.20
CA LEU A 130 -9.35 -6.21 9.71
C LEU A 130 -9.19 -7.72 9.68
N ALA A 131 -8.52 -8.20 8.64
CA ALA A 131 -8.09 -9.58 8.55
C ALA A 131 -6.62 -9.63 8.10
N CYS A 132 -5.90 -10.66 8.54
CA CYS A 132 -4.57 -10.93 8.01
C CYS A 132 -4.71 -11.68 6.68
N VAL A 133 -3.96 -11.25 5.66
CA VAL A 133 -3.97 -11.89 4.34
C VAL A 133 -3.47 -13.33 4.40
N TRP A 134 -2.43 -13.55 5.20
CA TRP A 134 -1.87 -14.88 5.40
C TRP A 134 -1.83 -15.25 6.89
N PRO A 135 -2.88 -15.93 7.42
CA PRO A 135 -2.99 -16.26 8.84
C PRO A 135 -1.87 -17.18 9.34
N ASN A 136 -1.30 -18.02 8.48
CA ASN A 136 -0.22 -18.95 8.83
C ASN A 136 1.18 -18.28 8.82
N HIS A 137 1.25 -16.94 8.67
CA HIS A 137 2.53 -16.23 8.73
C HIS A 137 3.18 -16.44 10.11
N TYR A 138 4.41 -16.93 10.08
CA TYR A 138 5.17 -17.25 11.28
C TYR A 138 5.69 -16.00 11.99
N ILE A 139 5.57 -15.98 13.32
CA ILE A 139 6.05 -14.88 14.18
C ILE A 139 7.16 -15.36 15.10
N ALA A 140 6.88 -16.36 15.94
CA ALA A 140 7.86 -16.86 16.92
C ALA A 140 7.49 -18.26 17.43
N THR A 141 8.43 -18.94 18.08
CA THR A 141 8.23 -20.21 18.78
C THR A 141 8.46 -20.07 20.28
N LEU A 142 7.50 -20.50 21.08
CA LEU A 142 7.53 -20.43 22.53
C LEU A 142 7.75 -21.82 23.14
N SER A 143 8.63 -21.90 24.13
CA SER A 143 8.77 -23.08 24.99
C SER A 143 7.71 -23.10 26.11
N SER A 144 7.65 -24.19 26.88
CA SER A 144 6.56 -24.49 27.84
C SER A 144 6.28 -23.40 28.88
N ASN A 145 7.27 -22.61 29.27
CA ASN A 145 7.11 -21.57 30.31
C ASN A 145 7.26 -20.16 29.78
N ALA A 146 7.27 -19.99 28.43
CA ALA A 146 7.41 -18.69 27.79
C ALA A 146 6.07 -18.00 27.62
N GLU A 147 6.09 -16.67 27.70
CA GLU A 147 4.95 -15.82 27.34
C GLU A 147 5.44 -14.72 26.39
N LEU A 148 4.72 -14.53 25.30
CA LEU A 148 4.94 -13.41 24.40
C LEU A 148 3.71 -12.52 24.41
N ALA A 149 3.90 -11.27 24.88
CA ALA A 149 2.86 -10.26 24.86
C ALA A 149 3.37 -9.04 24.11
N CYS A 150 2.66 -8.63 23.04
CA CYS A 150 3.01 -7.43 22.28
C CYS A 150 1.78 -6.66 21.83
N ILE A 151 1.98 -5.36 21.62
CA ILE A 151 1.00 -4.41 21.09
C ILE A 151 1.57 -3.88 19.77
N LEU A 152 0.82 -4.07 18.68
CA LEU A 152 1.14 -3.56 17.37
C LEU A 152 0.26 -2.36 17.07
N GLU A 153 0.83 -1.27 16.57
CA GLU A 153 0.09 -0.13 16.05
C GLU A 153 0.13 -0.17 14.52
N LEU A 154 -1.05 -0.34 13.92
CA LEU A 154 -1.25 -0.30 12.49
C LEU A 154 -1.64 1.10 12.06
N ALA A 155 -1.08 1.58 10.96
CA ALA A 155 -1.47 2.85 10.35
C ALA A 155 -1.47 2.75 8.83
N VAL A 156 -2.32 3.57 8.19
CA VAL A 156 -2.25 3.79 6.74
C VAL A 156 -1.13 4.78 6.46
N VAL A 157 -0.20 4.38 5.63
CA VAL A 157 0.95 5.18 5.24
C VAL A 157 0.91 5.44 3.74
N HIS A 158 1.11 6.70 3.36
CA HIS A 158 1.29 7.11 1.97
C HIS A 158 2.80 7.19 1.66
N PRO A 159 3.28 6.64 0.55
CA PRO A 159 4.71 6.63 0.22
C PRO A 159 5.34 8.03 0.13
N LYS A 160 4.54 9.05 -0.23
CA LYS A 160 4.98 10.46 -0.28
C LYS A 160 5.00 11.14 1.09
N GLN A 161 4.29 10.62 2.08
CA GLN A 161 4.38 11.08 3.45
C GLN A 161 5.54 10.34 4.12
N LYS A 162 6.73 10.93 4.12
CA LYS A 162 7.71 10.57 5.15
C LYS A 162 6.94 10.73 6.46
N LEU A 163 6.66 9.62 7.16
CA LEU A 163 6.34 9.73 8.57
C LEU A 163 7.49 10.54 9.14
N SER A 164 7.24 11.82 9.39
CA SER A 164 8.11 12.57 10.26
C SER A 164 8.06 11.80 11.58
N VAL A 165 9.02 10.89 11.74
CA VAL A 165 9.40 10.46 13.06
C VAL A 165 9.87 11.78 13.64
N ASP A 166 8.95 12.49 14.31
CA ASP A 166 9.29 13.67 15.09
C ASP A 166 10.32 13.19 16.12
N SER A 167 11.58 13.21 15.69
CA SER A 167 12.74 12.97 16.56
C SER A 167 12.70 13.90 17.76
N LYS A 168 11.94 14.98 17.72
CA LYS A 168 11.66 15.89 18.84
C LYS A 168 10.52 15.43 19.77
N LYS A 169 9.62 14.51 19.36
CA LYS A 169 8.60 13.92 20.25
C LYS A 169 9.04 12.61 20.92
N ILE A 170 10.21 12.12 20.60
CA ILE A 170 10.81 10.96 21.28
C ILE A 170 11.17 11.29 22.76
N SER A 171 11.26 12.56 23.13
CA SER A 171 11.81 12.96 24.42
C SER A 171 10.81 13.41 25.49
N THR A 172 9.49 13.51 25.25
CA THR A 172 8.64 14.22 26.23
C THR A 172 7.28 13.65 26.60
N HIS A 173 6.83 12.48 26.11
CA HIS A 173 5.56 11.93 26.60
C HIS A 173 5.68 10.49 27.11
N LEU A 174 5.74 10.41 28.45
CA LEU A 174 5.46 9.22 29.26
C LEU A 174 6.37 8.01 28.95
N MET A 175 7.61 8.12 29.30
CA MET A 175 8.43 6.97 29.64
C MET A 175 7.83 6.29 30.89
N ASP A 176 6.94 5.34 30.71
CA ASP A 176 6.93 4.19 31.58
C ASP A 176 8.31 3.56 31.46
N LYS A 177 9.11 3.66 32.52
CA LYS A 177 10.55 3.34 32.55
C LYS A 177 10.90 1.91 32.09
N ASN A 178 9.91 1.07 31.79
CA ASN A 178 10.05 -0.35 31.43
C ASN A 178 9.46 -0.77 30.07
N LYS A 179 8.96 0.17 29.24
CA LYS A 179 8.29 -0.22 27.97
C LYS A 179 8.82 0.60 26.81
N LYS A 180 9.72 0.02 26.01
CA LYS A 180 10.24 0.65 24.80
C LYS A 180 9.33 0.40 23.60
N ILE A 181 9.13 1.43 22.78
CA ILE A 181 8.40 1.34 21.51
C ILE A 181 9.42 1.19 20.38
N PHE A 182 9.26 0.13 19.57
CA PHE A 182 10.06 -0.10 18.37
C PHE A 182 9.32 0.48 17.17
N TYR A 183 10.00 1.31 16.40
CA TYR A 183 9.48 1.88 15.16
C TYR A 183 9.92 1.00 13.99
N LEU A 184 8.98 0.56 13.18
CA LEU A 184 9.28 -0.20 11.98
C LEU A 184 9.34 0.74 10.77
N GLU A 185 10.26 0.45 9.85
CA GLU A 185 10.35 1.19 8.60
C GLU A 185 9.08 1.01 7.76
N THR A 186 8.63 2.11 7.16
CA THR A 186 7.34 2.22 6.48
C THR A 186 7.42 2.16 4.95
N ASN A 187 8.53 1.70 4.39
CA ASN A 187 8.73 1.58 2.93
C ASN A 187 8.03 0.33 2.38
N SER A 188 6.70 0.29 2.47
CA SER A 188 5.89 -0.79 1.93
C SER A 188 4.94 -0.27 0.86
N SER A 189 4.77 -1.04 -0.21
CA SER A 189 3.76 -0.81 -1.24
C SER A 189 2.87 -2.04 -1.34
N PRO A 190 1.54 -1.89 -1.51
CA PRO A 190 0.64 -3.01 -1.71
C PRO A 190 0.85 -3.69 -3.07
N VAL A 191 1.57 -3.05 -3.98
CA VAL A 191 1.92 -3.61 -5.29
C VAL A 191 3.36 -4.10 -5.28
N ARG A 192 3.53 -5.39 -5.53
CA ARG A 192 4.84 -6.07 -5.58
C ARG A 192 5.48 -5.94 -6.94
N LYS A 193 4.67 -6.13 -8.00
CA LYS A 193 5.18 -6.17 -9.37
C LYS A 193 4.17 -5.60 -10.35
N VAL A 194 4.68 -4.84 -11.31
CA VAL A 194 3.91 -4.35 -12.46
C VAL A 194 4.72 -4.60 -13.72
N ASN A 195 4.16 -5.36 -14.65
CA ASN A 195 4.71 -5.56 -16.00
C ASN A 195 3.69 -5.13 -17.03
N TYR A 196 4.16 -4.85 -18.22
CA TYR A 196 3.28 -4.59 -19.35
C TYR A 196 3.91 -5.06 -20.67
N VAL A 197 3.04 -5.37 -21.60
CA VAL A 197 3.38 -5.68 -23.01
C VAL A 197 2.42 -4.89 -23.89
N ILE A 198 2.94 -4.33 -24.96
CA ILE A 198 2.16 -3.60 -25.95
C ILE A 198 2.03 -4.49 -27.18
N TYR A 199 0.81 -4.65 -27.65
CA TYR A 199 0.48 -5.43 -28.84
C TYR A 199 -0.11 -4.52 -29.90
N GLU A 200 0.27 -4.74 -31.15
CA GLU A 200 -0.38 -4.15 -32.30
C GLU A 200 -1.73 -4.86 -32.55
N LEU A 201 -2.78 -4.08 -32.70
CA LEU A 201 -4.13 -4.58 -32.93
C LEU A 201 -4.45 -4.70 -34.43
N ASP A 202 -4.01 -3.70 -35.21
CA ASP A 202 -4.16 -3.65 -36.67
C ASP A 202 -3.06 -2.74 -37.23
N SER A 203 -2.12 -3.34 -37.98
CA SER A 203 -1.00 -2.64 -38.59
C SER A 203 -1.45 -1.56 -39.60
N LYS A 204 -2.65 -1.73 -40.23
CA LYS A 204 -3.21 -0.75 -41.17
C LYS A 204 -3.81 0.48 -40.50
N LYS A 205 -4.17 0.38 -39.20
CA LYS A 205 -4.82 1.45 -38.44
C LYS A 205 -3.91 2.09 -37.40
N ASP A 206 -2.64 1.70 -37.30
CA ASP A 206 -1.69 2.17 -36.27
C ASP A 206 -2.30 2.10 -34.85
N SER A 207 -3.03 1.02 -34.56
CA SER A 207 -3.71 0.84 -33.29
C SER A 207 -3.03 -0.21 -32.43
N GLU A 208 -2.87 0.14 -31.16
CA GLU A 208 -2.20 -0.67 -30.12
C GLU A 208 -3.16 -0.98 -28.98
N TYR A 209 -2.89 -2.08 -28.26
CA TYR A 209 -3.43 -2.31 -26.92
C TYR A 209 -2.34 -2.67 -25.92
N LEU A 210 -2.61 -2.37 -24.66
CA LEU A 210 -1.73 -2.59 -23.54
C LEU A 210 -2.23 -3.79 -22.73
N ALA A 211 -1.39 -4.83 -22.58
CA ALA A 211 -1.57 -5.88 -21.58
C ALA A 211 -0.76 -5.51 -20.34
N LEU A 212 -1.45 -5.26 -19.23
CA LEU A 212 -0.87 -4.83 -17.97
C LEU A 212 -1.03 -5.95 -16.94
N GLU A 213 0.08 -6.38 -16.34
CA GLU A 213 0.13 -7.39 -15.29
C GLU A 213 0.43 -6.74 -13.95
N ILE A 214 -0.38 -7.02 -12.95
CA ILE A 214 -0.24 -6.47 -11.60
C ILE A 214 -0.22 -7.62 -10.60
N VAL A 215 0.78 -7.61 -9.72
CA VAL A 215 0.85 -8.50 -8.54
C VAL A 215 0.75 -7.64 -7.30
N THR A 216 -0.27 -7.90 -6.47
CA THR A 216 -0.42 -7.26 -5.16
C THR A 216 -0.08 -8.24 -4.04
N ASP A 217 0.18 -7.71 -2.86
CA ASP A 217 0.44 -8.49 -1.64
C ASP A 217 -0.83 -9.07 -1.00
N GLY A 218 -1.97 -8.93 -1.67
CA GLY A 218 -3.28 -9.41 -1.20
C GLY A 218 -4.01 -8.45 -0.26
N SER A 219 -3.39 -7.34 0.18
CA SER A 219 -4.06 -6.33 1.00
C SER A 219 -5.18 -5.62 0.25
N ILE A 220 -4.98 -5.40 -1.06
CA ILE A 220 -5.90 -4.71 -1.95
C ILE A 220 -6.00 -5.49 -3.27
N GLU A 221 -7.21 -5.63 -3.79
CA GLU A 221 -7.44 -6.28 -5.08
C GLU A 221 -6.78 -5.49 -6.24
N PRO A 222 -6.14 -6.17 -7.23
CA PRO A 222 -5.51 -5.53 -8.37
C PRO A 222 -6.43 -4.59 -9.15
N LYS A 223 -7.73 -4.92 -9.27
CA LYS A 223 -8.74 -4.06 -9.91
C LYS A 223 -8.94 -2.74 -9.18
N GLN A 224 -8.97 -2.77 -7.86
CA GLN A 224 -9.12 -1.55 -7.03
C GLN A 224 -7.88 -0.68 -7.11
N VAL A 225 -6.70 -1.30 -7.08
CA VAL A 225 -5.40 -0.64 -7.22
C VAL A 225 -5.30 0.09 -8.57
N LEU A 226 -5.68 -0.57 -9.66
CA LEU A 226 -5.67 0.01 -10.99
C LEU A 226 -6.67 1.18 -11.12
N SER A 227 -7.88 1.00 -10.56
CA SER A 227 -8.89 2.07 -10.51
C SER A 227 -8.38 3.31 -9.74
N PHE A 228 -7.66 3.08 -8.64
CA PHE A 228 -7.03 4.17 -7.89
C PHE A 228 -5.95 4.88 -8.71
N ALA A 229 -5.10 4.13 -9.41
CA ALA A 229 -4.06 4.71 -10.26
C ALA A 229 -4.64 5.60 -11.36
N PHE A 230 -5.73 5.18 -12.00
CA PHE A 230 -6.45 6.04 -12.96
C PHE A 230 -6.95 7.34 -12.33
N LYS A 231 -7.56 7.27 -11.15
CA LYS A 231 -8.06 8.44 -10.44
C LYS A 231 -6.94 9.42 -10.07
N GLN A 232 -5.79 8.89 -9.61
CA GLN A 232 -4.62 9.72 -9.27
C GLN A 232 -4.05 10.44 -10.47
N LEU A 233 -3.86 9.74 -11.60
CA LEU A 233 -3.38 10.34 -12.83
C LEU A 233 -4.36 11.38 -13.38
N THR A 234 -5.66 11.08 -13.38
CA THR A 234 -6.70 12.02 -13.79
C THR A 234 -6.68 13.27 -12.92
N LYS A 235 -6.58 13.12 -11.59
CA LYS A 235 -6.50 14.26 -10.67
C LYS A 235 -5.27 15.12 -10.97
N LEU A 236 -4.09 14.50 -11.13
CA LEU A 236 -2.85 15.19 -11.40
C LEU A 236 -2.94 16.06 -12.69
N PHE A 237 -3.43 15.49 -13.78
CA PHE A 237 -3.57 16.23 -15.04
C PHE A 237 -4.68 17.28 -14.99
N TYR A 238 -5.78 16.99 -14.26
CA TYR A 238 -6.88 17.93 -14.10
C TYR A 238 -6.46 19.21 -13.40
N GLU A 239 -5.62 19.14 -12.36
CA GLU A 239 -5.08 20.31 -11.65
C GLU A 239 -4.34 21.26 -12.62
N PHE A 240 -3.49 20.74 -13.51
CA PHE A 240 -2.82 21.55 -14.52
C PHE A 240 -3.78 22.18 -15.52
N THR A 241 -4.85 21.47 -15.88
CA THR A 241 -5.88 22.00 -16.80
C THR A 241 -6.62 23.20 -16.18
N GLN A 242 -6.88 23.18 -14.86
CA GLN A 242 -7.52 24.31 -14.16
C GLN A 242 -6.58 25.53 -14.09
N ILE A 243 -5.32 25.34 -13.71
CA ILE A 243 -4.33 26.40 -13.64
C ILE A 243 -4.17 27.10 -15.01
N SER A 244 -4.16 26.33 -16.10
CA SER A 244 -4.05 26.89 -17.45
C SER A 244 -5.26 27.77 -17.82
N LYS A 245 -6.47 27.38 -17.41
CA LYS A 245 -7.70 28.18 -17.62
C LYS A 245 -7.67 29.49 -16.82
N GLU A 246 -7.28 29.44 -15.54
CA GLU A 246 -7.19 30.63 -14.69
C GLU A 246 -6.15 31.63 -15.22
N ASN A 247 -4.99 31.17 -15.66
CA ASN A 247 -3.95 32.00 -16.24
C ASN A 247 -4.39 32.62 -17.57
N SER A 248 -5.14 31.90 -18.39
CA SER A 248 -5.73 32.43 -19.60
C SER A 248 -6.71 33.58 -19.30
N ILE A 249 -7.61 33.39 -18.31
CA ILE A 249 -8.58 34.40 -17.88
C ILE A 249 -7.87 35.67 -17.34
N LYS A 250 -6.81 35.48 -16.51
CA LYS A 250 -6.00 36.62 -16.02
C LYS A 250 -5.32 37.40 -17.14
N LYS A 251 -4.77 36.68 -18.13
CA LYS A 251 -4.13 37.30 -19.29
C LYS A 251 -5.12 38.11 -20.12
N TYR A 252 -6.34 37.60 -20.34
CA TYR A 252 -7.41 38.35 -21.02
C TYR A 252 -7.86 39.58 -20.24
N LYS A 253 -8.03 39.50 -18.92
CA LYS A 253 -8.40 40.65 -18.07
C LYS A 253 -7.32 41.77 -18.13
N ASN A 254 -6.04 41.40 -18.05
CA ASN A 254 -4.94 42.36 -18.14
C ASN A 254 -4.83 42.99 -19.53
N THR A 255 -5.18 42.29 -20.59
CA THR A 255 -5.15 42.83 -21.97
C THR A 255 -6.32 43.80 -22.22
N ILE A 256 -7.45 43.65 -21.55
CA ILE A 256 -8.59 44.58 -21.64
C ILE A 256 -8.34 45.83 -20.80
N SER A 257 -7.73 45.69 -19.60
CA SER A 257 -7.41 46.83 -18.72
C SER A 257 -6.26 47.73 -19.25
N THR A 258 -5.47 47.28 -20.20
CA THR A 258 -4.41 48.06 -20.87
C THR A 258 -4.89 48.72 -22.14
N LYS A 259 -6.13 48.52 -22.59
CA LYS A 259 -6.73 49.13 -23.80
C LYS A 259 -7.89 50.10 -23.47
N LEU A 260 -8.16 50.38 -22.22
CA LEU A 260 -8.99 51.46 -21.72
C LEU A 260 -8.13 52.51 -21.03
#